data_7fe4c97e418b352f4d79799be29f667f
#
_entry.id   7fe4c97e418b352f4d79799be29f667f
#
_cell.length_a   1.000
_cell.length_b   1.000
_cell.length_c   1.000
_cell.angle_alpha   90.00
_cell.angle_beta   90.00
_cell.angle_gamma   90.00
#
_symmetry.space_group_name_H-M   'P 1'
#
loop_
_entity.id
_entity.type
_entity.pdbx_description
1 polymer ?
#
loop_
_entity_poly.entity_id
_entity_poly.type
_entity_poly.pdbx_seq_one_letter_code
_entity_poly.pdbx_strand_id
1 'polypeptide(L)'
;MPYIAMMVSFLVLVYVESSTAASPVNTMTVIIFVLTSLVMVRQGVLSRDDALLRERRAADLVEARYASLIKNASDVIMITNAEGVLQFASPAAERTFATHPDDMVGRNLLDRWVDGDSERLAAFLAEVSVTHGRVVGPIELIVESSERRSTLECVGSNLMDDPAIAGLALNFRDVTERKTLEEQLRRLAFHDPLTLLANRSLFWNRVEHALTLAQRSQQQVAVMFLDLDNFKNVNDSLGHDAGD
;
A
#
# COMPACT_ATOMS: atom_id res chain seq x y z
N MET A 1 -5.44 1.32 47.05
CA MET A 1 -6.25 0.78 48.15
C MET A 1 -5.45 -0.05 49.19
N PRO A 2 -4.54 -1.00 48.88
CA PRO A 2 -3.81 -1.79 49.88
C PRO A 2 -2.95 -0.95 50.85
N TYR A 3 -2.40 0.16 50.37
CA TYR A 3 -1.53 1.04 51.17
C TYR A 3 -2.30 1.81 52.26
N ILE A 4 -3.57 2.16 52.03
CA ILE A 4 -4.42 2.84 53.03
C ILE A 4 -4.76 1.89 54.18
N ALA A 5 -5.11 0.63 53.86
CA ALA A 5 -5.40 -0.38 54.88
C ALA A 5 -4.17 -0.68 55.76
N MET A 6 -2.98 -0.69 55.15
CA MET A 6 -1.72 -0.92 55.86
C MET A 6 -1.32 0.27 56.73
N MET A 7 -1.55 1.51 56.25
CA MET A 7 -1.31 2.72 57.05
C MET A 7 -2.27 2.80 58.23
N VAL A 8 -3.54 2.44 58.06
CA VAL A 8 -4.54 2.35 59.14
C VAL A 8 -4.17 1.27 60.14
N SER A 9 -3.75 0.08 59.70
CA SER A 9 -3.28 -1.00 60.60
C SER A 9 -2.05 -0.58 61.41
N PHE A 10 -1.12 0.16 60.78
CA PHE A 10 0.05 0.71 61.46
C PHE A 10 -0.33 1.75 62.52
N LEU A 11 -1.22 2.70 62.24
CA LEU A 11 -1.70 3.70 63.17
C LEU A 11 -2.42 3.04 64.37
N VAL A 12 -3.21 2.00 64.12
CA VAL A 12 -3.87 1.23 65.17
C VAL A 12 -2.85 0.51 66.05
N LEU A 13 -1.82 -0.10 65.46
CA LEU A 13 -0.75 -0.78 66.20
C LEU A 13 0.03 0.19 67.06
N VAL A 14 0.43 1.34 66.54
CA VAL A 14 1.12 2.41 67.32
C VAL A 14 0.24 2.97 68.45
N TYR A 15 -1.06 3.12 68.20
CA TYR A 15 -2.00 3.60 69.22
C TYR A 15 -2.17 2.57 70.37
N VAL A 16 -2.29 1.27 70.07
CA VAL A 16 -2.41 0.21 71.08
C VAL A 16 -1.12 0.09 71.90
N GLU A 17 0.02 0.28 71.31
CA GLU A 17 1.33 0.18 71.90
C GLU A 17 1.68 1.37 72.79
N SER A 18 1.21 2.56 72.46
CA SER A 18 1.38 3.76 73.35
C SER A 18 0.62 3.67 74.67
N SER A 19 -0.30 2.72 74.75
CA SER A 19 -1.15 2.53 75.94
C SER A 19 -0.62 1.40 76.88
N THR A 20 0.41 0.63 76.49
CA THR A 20 0.98 -0.43 77.34
C THR A 20 2.49 -0.22 77.52
N ALA A 21 3.01 -0.48 78.74
CA ALA A 21 4.40 -0.23 79.14
C ALA A 21 5.39 -0.94 78.16
N ALA A 22 6.41 -0.18 77.69
CA ALA A 22 7.37 -0.57 76.70
C ALA A 22 8.17 -1.85 77.09
N SER A 23 7.99 -2.91 76.32
CA SER A 23 8.85 -4.12 76.34
C SER A 23 9.75 -4.15 75.10
N PRO A 24 10.98 -4.71 75.13
CA PRO A 24 11.90 -4.76 73.97
C PRO A 24 11.32 -5.56 72.79
N VAL A 25 10.34 -6.43 72.98
CA VAL A 25 9.66 -7.20 71.93
C VAL A 25 8.82 -6.26 71.04
N ASN A 26 8.22 -5.22 71.61
CA ASN A 26 7.38 -4.27 70.93
C ASN A 26 8.20 -3.43 69.94
N THR A 27 9.37 -2.96 70.34
CA THR A 27 10.23 -2.11 69.50
C THR A 27 10.67 -2.85 68.24
N MET A 28 10.95 -4.15 68.36
CA MET A 28 11.37 -4.98 67.24
C MET A 28 10.23 -5.23 66.23
N THR A 29 8.98 -5.35 66.71
CA THR A 29 7.79 -5.51 65.88
C THR A 29 7.52 -4.26 65.04
N VAL A 30 7.66 -3.08 65.64
CA VAL A 30 7.52 -1.78 64.93
C VAL A 30 8.57 -1.61 63.82
N ILE A 31 9.83 -1.94 64.12
CA ILE A 31 10.92 -1.86 63.15
C ILE A 31 10.64 -2.78 61.95
N ILE A 32 10.23 -4.01 62.20
CA ILE A 32 9.92 -5.02 61.10
C ILE A 32 8.74 -4.47 60.25
N PHE A 33 7.71 -3.92 60.87
CA PHE A 33 6.55 -3.38 60.19
C PHE A 33 6.93 -2.17 59.31
N VAL A 34 7.76 -1.25 59.79
CA VAL A 34 8.25 -0.09 59.02
C VAL A 34 9.10 -0.57 57.84
N LEU A 35 10.01 -1.52 58.03
CA LEU A 35 10.85 -2.06 56.96
C LEU A 35 10.02 -2.76 55.89
N THR A 36 9.07 -3.62 56.28
CA THR A 36 8.18 -4.31 55.34
C THR A 36 7.30 -3.33 54.55
N SER A 37 6.81 -2.27 55.23
CA SER A 37 6.04 -1.19 54.57
C SER A 37 6.89 -0.43 53.57
N LEU A 38 8.13 -0.10 53.91
CA LEU A 38 9.07 0.58 53.01
C LEU A 38 9.40 -0.28 51.77
N VAL A 39 9.63 -1.59 51.98
CA VAL A 39 9.86 -2.52 50.89
C VAL A 39 8.63 -2.63 49.96
N MET A 40 7.43 -2.72 50.51
CA MET A 40 6.21 -2.78 49.70
C MET A 40 5.96 -1.49 48.92
N VAL A 41 6.19 -0.31 49.51
CA VAL A 41 6.09 0.97 48.80
C VAL A 41 7.11 1.02 47.67
N ARG A 42 8.36 0.63 47.94
CA ARG A 42 9.41 0.57 46.93
C ARG A 42 9.05 -0.37 45.78
N GLN A 43 8.56 -1.57 46.08
CA GLN A 43 8.13 -2.54 45.05
C GLN A 43 6.94 -2.00 44.23
N GLY A 44 5.99 -1.30 44.89
CA GLY A 44 4.85 -0.71 44.21
C GLY A 44 5.22 0.41 43.23
N VAL A 45 6.22 1.22 43.57
CA VAL A 45 6.75 2.26 42.70
C VAL A 45 7.50 1.61 41.50
N LEU A 46 8.40 0.69 41.78
CA LEU A 46 9.16 -0.02 40.72
C LEU A 46 8.26 -0.78 39.75
N SER A 47 7.21 -1.44 40.23
CA SER A 47 6.28 -2.17 39.37
C SER A 47 5.43 -1.26 38.47
N ARG A 48 5.16 -0.02 38.88
CA ARG A 48 4.46 0.96 38.04
C ARG A 48 5.35 1.48 36.91
N ASP A 49 6.60 1.78 37.22
CA ASP A 49 7.57 2.24 36.23
C ASP A 49 7.83 1.16 35.19
N ASP A 50 7.94 -0.11 35.62
CA ASP A 50 8.09 -1.24 34.71
C ASP A 50 6.86 -1.45 33.79
N ALA A 51 5.66 -1.22 34.28
CA ALA A 51 4.43 -1.32 33.48
C ALA A 51 4.38 -0.24 32.37
N LEU A 52 4.65 1.01 32.74
CA LEU A 52 4.71 2.12 31.78
C LEU A 52 5.81 1.95 30.73
N LEU A 53 6.97 1.42 31.13
CA LEU A 53 8.07 1.14 30.21
C LEU A 53 7.71 -0.02 29.25
N ARG A 54 6.97 -1.02 29.70
CA ARG A 54 6.49 -2.11 28.84
C ARG A 54 5.46 -1.64 27.84
N GLU A 55 4.51 -0.79 28.23
CA GLU A 55 3.52 -0.21 27.31
C GLU A 55 4.20 0.64 26.23
N ARG A 56 5.15 1.52 26.60
CA ARG A 56 5.91 2.30 25.64
C ARG A 56 6.71 1.43 24.67
N ARG A 57 7.43 0.45 25.19
CA ARG A 57 8.19 -0.49 24.33
C ARG A 57 7.30 -1.29 23.39
N ALA A 58 6.12 -1.69 23.83
CA ALA A 58 5.15 -2.37 22.97
C ALA A 58 4.64 -1.45 21.87
N ALA A 59 4.33 -0.20 22.17
CA ALA A 59 3.92 0.82 21.18
C ALA A 59 5.05 1.07 20.17
N ASP A 60 6.29 1.31 20.65
CA ASP A 60 7.46 1.53 19.79
C ASP A 60 7.74 0.34 18.85
N LEU A 61 7.57 -0.89 19.36
CA LEU A 61 7.75 -2.11 18.54
C LEU A 61 6.67 -2.24 17.46
N VAL A 62 5.44 -1.89 17.76
CA VAL A 62 4.32 -1.89 16.80
C VAL A 62 4.58 -0.84 15.72
N GLU A 63 4.94 0.37 16.11
CA GLU A 63 5.27 1.47 15.18
C GLU A 63 6.44 1.11 14.27
N ALA A 64 7.55 0.60 14.85
CA ALA A 64 8.71 0.15 14.09
C ALA A 64 8.37 -0.98 13.10
N ARG A 65 7.47 -1.89 13.48
CA ARG A 65 7.00 -2.96 12.61
C ARG A 65 6.20 -2.41 11.43
N TYR A 66 5.27 -1.50 11.65
CA TYR A 66 4.49 -0.87 10.58
C TYR A 66 5.38 -0.05 9.65
N ALA A 67 6.29 0.76 10.21
CA ALA A 67 7.27 1.52 9.43
C ALA A 67 8.13 0.59 8.55
N SER A 68 8.56 -0.55 9.08
CA SER A 68 9.32 -1.55 8.31
C SER A 68 8.50 -2.19 7.19
N LEU A 69 7.22 -2.50 7.43
CA LEU A 69 6.33 -3.06 6.40
C LEU A 69 6.10 -2.05 5.26
N ILE A 70 5.84 -0.79 5.57
CA ILE A 70 5.66 0.27 4.59
C ILE A 70 6.95 0.52 3.81
N LYS A 71 8.10 0.54 4.49
CA LYS A 71 9.42 0.74 3.86
C LYS A 71 9.77 -0.33 2.83
N ASN A 72 9.37 -1.57 3.09
CA ASN A 72 9.66 -2.72 2.22
C ASN A 72 8.51 -3.06 1.27
N ALA A 73 7.41 -2.31 1.28
CA ALA A 73 6.33 -2.46 0.32
C ALA A 73 6.82 -2.10 -1.09
N SER A 74 6.40 -2.90 -2.09
CA SER A 74 6.66 -2.61 -3.50
C SER A 74 5.73 -1.53 -4.02
N ASP A 75 4.50 -1.50 -3.52
CA ASP A 75 3.48 -0.54 -3.90
C ASP A 75 3.76 0.83 -3.26
N VAL A 76 3.47 1.90 -4.00
CA VAL A 76 3.61 3.26 -3.49
C VAL A 76 2.35 3.65 -2.75
N ILE A 77 2.49 4.00 -1.47
CA ILE A 77 1.40 4.51 -0.64
C ILE A 77 1.57 6.01 -0.52
N MET A 78 0.51 6.74 -0.85
CA MET A 78 0.44 8.19 -0.72
C MET A 78 -0.81 8.60 0.06
N ILE A 79 -0.70 9.67 0.84
CA ILE A 79 -1.83 10.31 1.51
C ILE A 79 -1.91 11.74 1.01
N THR A 80 -3.09 12.16 0.55
CA THR A 80 -3.35 13.52 0.10
C THR A 80 -4.50 14.14 0.89
N ASN A 81 -4.58 15.46 0.91
CA ASN A 81 -5.82 16.13 1.31
C ASN A 81 -6.85 16.06 0.16
N ALA A 82 -8.04 16.65 0.37
CA ALA A 82 -9.11 16.65 -0.64
C ALA A 82 -8.72 17.39 -1.94
N GLU A 83 -7.82 18.37 -1.87
CA GLU A 83 -7.32 19.16 -2.99
C GLU A 83 -6.17 18.47 -3.76
N GLY A 84 -5.76 17.27 -3.35
CA GLY A 84 -4.67 16.51 -3.99
C GLY A 84 -3.27 16.92 -3.53
N VAL A 85 -3.13 17.72 -2.47
CA VAL A 85 -1.82 18.07 -1.90
C VAL A 85 -1.30 16.90 -1.08
N LEU A 86 -0.08 16.46 -1.39
CA LEU A 86 0.52 15.29 -0.77
C LEU A 86 0.95 15.58 0.68
N GLN A 87 0.48 14.76 1.60
CA GLN A 87 0.80 14.79 3.03
C GLN A 87 1.83 13.73 3.42
N PHE A 88 1.82 12.60 2.70
CA PHE A 88 2.74 11.49 2.93
C PHE A 88 3.00 10.73 1.64
N ALA A 89 4.23 10.26 1.46
CA ALA A 89 4.61 9.28 0.44
C ALA A 89 5.51 8.20 1.07
N SER A 90 5.24 6.93 0.75
CA SER A 90 6.10 5.84 1.17
C SER A 90 7.45 5.88 0.45
N PRO A 91 8.53 5.28 1.01
CA PRO A 91 9.84 5.22 0.35
C PRO A 91 9.83 4.56 -1.03
N ALA A 92 8.83 3.73 -1.33
CA ALA A 92 8.63 3.16 -2.67
C ALA A 92 8.42 4.23 -3.76
N ALA A 93 7.95 5.42 -3.39
CA ALA A 93 7.73 6.54 -4.31
C ALA A 93 9.03 6.97 -5.02
N GLU A 94 10.17 6.91 -4.33
CA GLU A 94 11.46 7.27 -4.92
C GLU A 94 11.81 6.42 -6.15
N ARG A 95 11.55 5.11 -6.07
CA ARG A 95 11.79 4.17 -7.18
C ARG A 95 10.86 4.40 -8.36
N THR A 96 9.63 4.81 -8.10
CA THR A 96 8.59 4.96 -9.13
C THR A 96 8.62 6.34 -9.77
N PHE A 97 8.83 7.39 -8.98
CA PHE A 97 8.76 8.78 -9.43
C PHE A 97 10.14 9.46 -9.56
N ALA A 98 11.23 8.74 -9.26
CA ALA A 98 12.61 9.28 -9.26
C ALA A 98 12.75 10.59 -8.44
N THR A 99 12.02 10.68 -7.34
CA THR A 99 11.98 11.86 -6.46
C THR A 99 11.86 11.38 -5.02
N HIS A 100 12.69 11.97 -4.15
CA HIS A 100 12.65 11.63 -2.73
C HIS A 100 11.26 11.95 -2.13
N PRO A 101 10.69 11.07 -1.29
CA PRO A 101 9.36 11.27 -0.71
C PRO A 101 9.18 12.63 -0.01
N ASP A 102 10.18 13.09 0.72
CA ASP A 102 10.12 14.37 1.44
C ASP A 102 10.04 15.58 0.49
N ASP A 103 10.60 15.49 -0.71
CA ASP A 103 10.52 16.55 -1.75
C ASP A 103 9.15 16.56 -2.45
N MET A 104 8.37 15.50 -2.27
CA MET A 104 7.01 15.38 -2.82
C MET A 104 5.95 15.94 -1.88
N VAL A 105 6.17 15.84 -0.56
CA VAL A 105 5.22 16.34 0.46
C VAL A 105 5.01 17.84 0.30
N GLY A 106 3.75 18.27 0.39
CA GLY A 106 3.32 19.66 0.21
C GLY A 106 3.12 20.08 -1.25
N ARG A 107 3.44 19.22 -2.23
CA ARG A 107 3.16 19.49 -3.66
C ARG A 107 1.84 18.87 -4.07
N ASN A 108 1.24 19.41 -5.13
CA ASN A 108 0.04 18.80 -5.69
C ASN A 108 0.42 17.56 -6.51
N LEU A 109 -0.27 16.46 -6.24
CA LEU A 109 -0.05 15.19 -6.92
C LEU A 109 -0.38 15.28 -8.42
N LEU A 110 -1.29 16.20 -8.82
CA LEU A 110 -1.74 16.37 -10.20
C LEU A 110 -0.65 16.92 -11.14
N ASP A 111 0.38 17.59 -10.58
CA ASP A 111 1.42 18.26 -11.39
C ASP A 111 2.44 17.28 -12.02
N ARG A 112 2.31 15.99 -11.78
CA ARG A 112 3.34 14.99 -12.11
C ARG A 112 2.98 14.03 -13.25
N TRP A 113 1.80 14.17 -13.82
CA TRP A 113 1.29 13.15 -14.74
C TRP A 113 1.38 13.64 -16.19
N VAL A 114 1.45 12.67 -17.12
CA VAL A 114 1.42 12.93 -18.57
C VAL A 114 0.07 13.52 -18.94
N ASP A 115 0.03 14.33 -19.99
CA ASP A 115 -1.17 15.00 -20.51
C ASP A 115 -2.37 14.04 -20.61
N GLY A 116 -3.49 14.45 -20.01
CA GLY A 116 -4.74 13.67 -19.91
C GLY A 116 -4.86 12.80 -18.67
N ASP A 117 -3.77 12.33 -18.06
CA ASP A 117 -3.82 11.53 -16.83
C ASP A 117 -4.00 12.40 -15.58
N SER A 118 -3.58 13.65 -15.61
CA SER A 118 -3.88 14.63 -14.55
C SER A 118 -5.39 14.85 -14.39
N GLU A 119 -6.14 14.98 -15.48
CA GLU A 119 -7.60 15.14 -15.45
C GLU A 119 -8.28 13.86 -14.94
N ARG A 120 -7.80 12.68 -15.36
CA ARG A 120 -8.31 11.39 -14.91
C ARG A 120 -8.07 11.19 -13.43
N LEU A 121 -6.88 11.56 -12.95
CA LEU A 121 -6.56 11.49 -11.53
C LEU A 121 -7.38 12.49 -10.72
N ALA A 122 -7.60 13.72 -11.22
CA ALA A 122 -8.45 14.71 -10.56
C ALA A 122 -9.90 14.21 -10.41
N ALA A 123 -10.47 13.63 -11.48
CA ALA A 123 -11.80 13.03 -11.42
C ALA A 123 -11.85 11.85 -10.42
N PHE A 124 -10.81 11.03 -10.40
CA PHE A 124 -10.69 9.92 -9.46
C PHE A 124 -10.59 10.40 -8.02
N LEU A 125 -9.77 11.42 -7.72
CA LEU A 125 -9.68 12.00 -6.37
C LEU A 125 -11.03 12.57 -5.92
N ALA A 126 -11.76 13.22 -6.81
CA ALA A 126 -13.11 13.71 -6.52
C ALA A 126 -14.08 12.56 -6.19
N GLU A 127 -14.01 11.43 -6.91
CA GLU A 127 -14.81 10.24 -6.61
C GLU A 127 -14.41 9.62 -5.25
N VAL A 128 -13.12 9.49 -4.97
CA VAL A 128 -12.61 8.98 -3.70
C VAL A 128 -13.07 9.86 -2.54
N SER A 129 -13.02 11.19 -2.71
CA SER A 129 -13.36 12.14 -1.64
C SER A 129 -14.81 12.06 -1.17
N VAL A 130 -15.74 11.68 -2.04
CA VAL A 130 -17.16 11.52 -1.70
C VAL A 130 -17.56 10.09 -1.35
N THR A 131 -16.66 9.13 -1.56
CA THR A 131 -16.94 7.70 -1.33
C THR A 131 -16.36 7.25 0.01
N HIS A 132 -17.23 7.02 0.99
CA HIS A 132 -16.82 6.55 2.34
C HIS A 132 -16.94 5.05 2.47
N GLY A 133 -16.02 4.43 3.22
CA GLY A 133 -16.08 3.01 3.62
C GLY A 133 -15.86 1.99 2.49
N ARG A 134 -15.44 2.41 1.30
CA ARG A 134 -15.11 1.54 0.17
C ARG A 134 -13.85 2.01 -0.55
N VAL A 135 -13.16 1.04 -1.16
CA VAL A 135 -12.05 1.31 -2.08
C VAL A 135 -12.63 1.66 -3.44
N VAL A 136 -12.13 2.73 -4.04
CA VAL A 136 -12.47 3.22 -5.39
C VAL A 136 -11.36 2.82 -6.36
N GLY A 137 -11.69 2.58 -7.59
CA GLY A 137 -10.78 2.18 -8.65
C GLY A 137 -10.84 0.68 -8.97
N PRO A 138 -9.85 0.10 -9.66
CA PRO A 138 -8.59 0.76 -10.04
C PRO A 138 -8.72 1.70 -11.24
N ILE A 139 -7.85 2.72 -11.28
CA ILE A 139 -7.56 3.49 -12.50
C ILE A 139 -6.10 3.24 -12.94
N GLU A 140 -5.86 3.32 -14.24
CA GLU A 140 -4.51 3.18 -14.81
C GLU A 140 -4.00 4.58 -15.20
N LEU A 141 -2.79 4.90 -14.78
CA LEU A 141 -2.12 6.17 -15.00
C LEU A 141 -0.72 5.93 -15.54
N ILE A 142 -0.24 6.83 -16.38
CA ILE A 142 1.12 6.76 -16.93
C ILE A 142 1.97 7.84 -16.27
N VAL A 143 3.10 7.42 -15.71
CA VAL A 143 4.12 8.33 -15.20
C VAL A 143 5.37 8.23 -16.06
N GLU A 144 5.93 9.38 -16.40
CA GLU A 144 7.25 9.47 -17.05
C GLU A 144 8.26 10.02 -16.04
N SER A 145 9.27 9.23 -15.74
CA SER A 145 10.47 9.68 -15.04
C SER A 145 11.59 9.86 -16.06
N SER A 146 12.70 10.51 -15.65
CA SER A 146 13.87 10.72 -16.51
C SER A 146 14.44 9.43 -17.10
N GLU A 147 14.17 8.28 -16.51
CA GLU A 147 14.76 6.99 -16.87
C GLU A 147 13.74 5.97 -17.42
N ARG A 148 12.44 6.16 -17.12
CA ARG A 148 11.44 5.13 -17.40
C ARG A 148 10.03 5.71 -17.50
N ARG A 149 9.28 5.12 -18.45
CA ARG A 149 7.82 5.25 -18.53
C ARG A 149 7.18 4.05 -17.86
N SER A 150 6.34 4.29 -16.85
CA SER A 150 5.66 3.23 -16.08
C SER A 150 4.16 3.39 -16.13
N THR A 151 3.45 2.26 -16.16
CA THR A 151 1.99 2.21 -16.01
C THR A 151 1.68 1.83 -14.57
N LEU A 152 0.98 2.72 -13.87
CA LEU A 152 0.58 2.54 -12.48
C LEU A 152 -0.91 2.26 -12.39
N GLU A 153 -1.28 1.26 -11.64
CA GLU A 153 -2.65 0.99 -11.23
C GLU A 153 -2.88 1.64 -9.87
N CYS A 154 -3.86 2.54 -9.78
CA CYS A 154 -4.16 3.28 -8.56
C CYS A 154 -5.52 2.89 -8.00
N VAL A 155 -5.57 2.61 -6.70
CA VAL A 155 -6.79 2.50 -5.90
C VAL A 155 -6.77 3.52 -4.79
N GLY A 156 -7.95 4.04 -4.41
CA GLY A 156 -8.09 5.08 -3.39
C GLY A 156 -9.12 4.73 -2.33
N SER A 157 -8.88 5.22 -1.12
CA SER A 157 -9.80 5.13 0.02
C SER A 157 -9.93 6.47 0.71
N ASN A 158 -11.15 6.86 1.05
CA ASN A 158 -11.40 8.04 1.86
C ASN A 158 -11.23 7.70 3.34
N LEU A 159 -10.20 8.28 3.95
CA LEU A 159 -9.86 8.15 5.37
C LEU A 159 -9.82 9.54 6.05
N MET A 160 -10.63 10.50 5.54
CA MET A 160 -10.72 11.84 6.11
C MET A 160 -11.25 11.84 7.55
N ASP A 161 -12.13 10.88 7.87
CA ASP A 161 -12.72 10.73 9.21
C ASP A 161 -11.82 9.94 10.17
N ASP A 162 -10.74 9.33 9.69
CA ASP A 162 -9.76 8.65 10.54
C ASP A 162 -8.76 9.67 11.10
N PRO A 163 -8.75 9.92 12.42
CA PRO A 163 -7.89 10.94 13.02
C PRO A 163 -6.39 10.64 12.88
N ALA A 164 -6.00 9.40 12.60
CA ALA A 164 -4.60 9.03 12.39
C ALA A 164 -4.10 9.34 10.97
N ILE A 165 -5.01 9.46 9.98
CA ILE A 165 -4.67 9.66 8.57
C ILE A 165 -5.16 11.01 8.07
N ALA A 166 -6.43 11.35 8.33
CA ALA A 166 -7.09 12.61 7.99
C ALA A 166 -6.88 13.01 6.52
N GLY A 167 -7.03 12.05 5.59
CA GLY A 167 -6.73 12.25 4.19
C GLY A 167 -7.28 11.17 3.27
N LEU A 168 -7.00 11.31 1.96
CA LEU A 168 -7.27 10.30 0.95
C LEU A 168 -6.05 9.40 0.83
N ALA A 169 -6.19 8.12 1.13
CA ALA A 169 -5.13 7.13 0.98
C ALA A 169 -5.16 6.54 -0.44
N LEU A 170 -4.05 6.66 -1.15
CA LEU A 170 -3.86 6.18 -2.51
C LEU A 170 -2.79 5.09 -2.52
N ASN A 171 -3.04 3.99 -3.20
CA ASN A 171 -2.07 2.93 -3.41
C ASN A 171 -1.81 2.79 -4.91
N PHE A 172 -0.54 2.96 -5.31
CA PHE A 172 -0.09 2.81 -6.69
C PHE A 172 0.75 1.56 -6.83
N ARG A 173 0.37 0.70 -7.75
CA ARG A 173 1.09 -0.51 -8.12
C ARG A 173 1.68 -0.36 -9.51
N ASP A 174 2.96 -0.59 -9.68
CA ASP A 174 3.59 -0.68 -11.02
C ASP A 174 3.13 -1.98 -11.70
N VAL A 175 2.40 -1.84 -12.79
CA VAL A 175 1.88 -2.95 -13.60
C VAL A 175 2.53 -2.99 -14.99
N THR A 176 3.62 -2.27 -15.20
CA THR A 176 4.30 -2.12 -16.49
C THR A 176 4.73 -3.46 -17.07
N GLU A 177 5.39 -4.29 -16.25
CA GLU A 177 5.85 -5.61 -16.70
C GLU A 177 4.66 -6.51 -17.05
N ARG A 178 3.64 -6.56 -16.21
CA ARG A 178 2.42 -7.33 -16.48
C ARG A 178 1.76 -6.90 -17.79
N LYS A 179 1.59 -5.59 -18.01
CA LYS A 179 1.00 -5.05 -19.25
C LYS A 179 1.84 -5.35 -20.49
N THR A 180 3.15 -5.25 -20.35
CA THR A 180 4.08 -5.58 -21.44
C THR A 180 3.97 -7.05 -21.84
N LEU A 181 3.93 -7.95 -20.85
CA LEU A 181 3.77 -9.38 -21.09
C LEU A 181 2.39 -9.72 -21.69
N GLU A 182 1.33 -9.12 -21.17
CA GLU A 182 -0.03 -9.27 -21.71
C GLU A 182 -0.09 -8.85 -23.18
N GLU A 183 0.52 -7.72 -23.54
CA GLU A 183 0.56 -7.24 -24.93
C GLU A 183 1.44 -8.15 -25.82
N GLN A 184 2.57 -8.64 -25.29
CA GLN A 184 3.39 -9.63 -26.03
C GLN A 184 2.62 -10.93 -26.29
N LEU A 185 1.94 -11.46 -25.27
CA LEU A 185 1.09 -12.65 -25.42
C LEU A 185 -0.03 -12.41 -26.42
N ARG A 186 -0.67 -11.24 -26.38
CA ARG A 186 -1.71 -10.86 -27.34
C ARG A 186 -1.16 -10.81 -28.78
N ARG A 187 0.04 -10.23 -28.97
CA ARG A 187 0.68 -10.21 -30.29
C ARG A 187 0.97 -11.61 -30.79
N LEU A 188 1.57 -12.47 -29.95
CA LEU A 188 1.84 -13.88 -30.33
C LEU A 188 0.56 -14.66 -30.64
N ALA A 189 -0.54 -14.41 -29.90
CA ALA A 189 -1.81 -15.10 -30.10
C ALA A 189 -2.53 -14.68 -31.40
N PHE A 190 -2.33 -13.44 -31.87
CA PHE A 190 -3.16 -12.86 -32.94
C PHE A 190 -2.37 -12.37 -34.16
N HIS A 191 -1.05 -12.28 -34.08
CA HIS A 191 -0.20 -11.80 -35.16
C HIS A 191 0.86 -12.82 -35.52
N ASP A 192 1.26 -12.82 -36.79
CA ASP A 192 2.41 -13.57 -37.30
C ASP A 192 3.68 -12.87 -36.80
N PRO A 193 4.65 -13.59 -36.20
CA PRO A 193 5.85 -12.99 -35.60
C PRO A 193 6.82 -12.39 -36.63
N LEU A 194 6.80 -12.85 -37.89
CA LEU A 194 7.69 -12.36 -38.93
C LEU A 194 7.14 -11.09 -39.58
N THR A 195 5.89 -11.16 -40.02
CA THR A 195 5.27 -10.09 -40.83
C THR A 195 4.48 -9.07 -39.98
N LEU A 196 4.22 -9.37 -38.73
CA LEU A 196 3.33 -8.64 -37.83
C LEU A 196 1.88 -8.51 -38.33
N LEU A 197 1.53 -9.21 -39.41
CA LEU A 197 0.16 -9.25 -39.91
C LEU A 197 -0.75 -10.10 -38.99
N ALA A 198 -2.05 -9.94 -39.17
CA ALA A 198 -3.02 -10.80 -38.49
C ALA A 198 -2.76 -12.28 -38.84
N ASN A 199 -2.55 -13.11 -37.83
CA ASN A 199 -2.42 -14.55 -38.07
C ASN A 199 -3.76 -15.19 -38.43
N ARG A 200 -3.74 -16.49 -38.75
CA ARG A 200 -4.94 -17.23 -39.12
C ARG A 200 -6.07 -17.10 -38.10
N SER A 201 -5.76 -17.07 -36.80
CA SER A 201 -6.76 -16.98 -35.73
C SER A 201 -7.47 -15.62 -35.75
N LEU A 202 -6.71 -14.53 -35.82
CA LEU A 202 -7.28 -13.18 -35.89
C LEU A 202 -8.05 -12.94 -37.20
N PHE A 203 -7.57 -13.50 -38.33
CA PHE A 203 -8.27 -13.43 -39.60
C PHE A 203 -9.68 -14.05 -39.51
N TRP A 204 -9.79 -15.28 -38.99
CA TRP A 204 -11.07 -15.95 -38.86
C TRP A 204 -12.02 -15.17 -37.92
N ASN A 205 -11.53 -14.70 -36.83
CA ASN A 205 -12.33 -13.88 -35.89
C ASN A 205 -12.89 -12.62 -36.58
N ARG A 206 -12.10 -11.94 -37.38
CA ARG A 206 -12.53 -10.76 -38.16
C ARG A 206 -13.56 -11.08 -39.22
N VAL A 207 -13.38 -12.23 -39.92
CA VAL A 207 -14.34 -12.71 -40.93
C VAL A 207 -15.68 -13.02 -40.27
N GLU A 208 -15.69 -13.74 -39.16
CA GLU A 208 -16.90 -14.10 -38.42
C GLU A 208 -17.66 -12.85 -37.93
N HIS A 209 -16.92 -11.90 -37.39
CA HIS A 209 -17.49 -10.62 -36.98
C HIS A 209 -18.05 -9.83 -38.17
N ALA A 210 -17.32 -9.77 -39.30
CA ALA A 210 -17.78 -9.08 -40.52
C ALA A 210 -19.05 -9.73 -41.07
N LEU A 211 -19.15 -11.08 -41.10
CA LEU A 211 -20.35 -11.81 -41.51
C LEU A 211 -21.55 -11.49 -40.61
N THR A 212 -21.33 -11.42 -39.30
CA THR A 212 -22.39 -11.06 -38.34
C THR A 212 -22.94 -9.65 -38.59
N LEU A 213 -22.06 -8.68 -38.87
CA LEU A 213 -22.45 -7.31 -39.21
C LEU A 213 -23.14 -7.24 -40.57
N ALA A 214 -22.63 -7.97 -41.58
CA ALA A 214 -23.19 -8.01 -42.93
C ALA A 214 -24.62 -8.55 -42.95
N GLN A 215 -24.91 -9.59 -42.14
CA GLN A 215 -26.27 -10.11 -41.98
C GLN A 215 -27.25 -9.06 -41.43
N ARG A 216 -26.81 -8.20 -40.51
CA ARG A 216 -27.66 -7.13 -39.94
C ARG A 216 -27.86 -5.96 -40.90
N SER A 217 -26.84 -5.64 -41.70
CA SER A 217 -26.84 -4.49 -42.62
C SER A 217 -27.23 -4.87 -44.06
N GLN A 218 -27.50 -6.17 -44.32
CA GLN A 218 -27.73 -6.75 -45.68
C GLN A 218 -26.61 -6.43 -46.68
N GLN A 219 -25.38 -6.36 -46.20
CA GLN A 219 -24.19 -6.16 -47.01
C GLN A 219 -23.51 -7.48 -47.32
N GLN A 220 -22.64 -7.50 -48.33
CA GLN A 220 -21.86 -8.68 -48.71
C GLN A 220 -20.43 -8.54 -48.16
N VAL A 221 -19.83 -9.66 -47.78
CA VAL A 221 -18.40 -9.77 -47.40
C VAL A 221 -17.68 -10.56 -48.46
N ALA A 222 -16.59 -10.02 -48.96
CA ALA A 222 -15.68 -10.73 -49.84
C ALA A 222 -14.38 -11.11 -49.13
N VAL A 223 -13.93 -12.33 -49.33
CA VAL A 223 -12.64 -12.83 -48.84
C VAL A 223 -11.75 -13.15 -50.04
N MET A 224 -10.52 -12.62 -50.00
CA MET A 224 -9.51 -12.84 -51.02
C MET A 224 -8.35 -13.64 -50.46
N PHE A 225 -7.96 -14.70 -51.13
CA PHE A 225 -6.74 -15.45 -50.83
C PHE A 225 -5.71 -15.14 -51.90
N LEU A 226 -4.49 -14.83 -51.49
CA LEU A 226 -3.35 -14.57 -52.33
C LEU A 226 -2.24 -15.58 -52.01
N ASP A 227 -1.61 -16.11 -53.02
CA ASP A 227 -0.47 -17.00 -52.89
C ASP A 227 0.65 -16.54 -53.83
N LEU A 228 1.89 -16.81 -53.47
CA LEU A 228 3.06 -16.47 -54.28
C LEU A 228 3.52 -17.71 -55.09
N ASP A 229 3.40 -17.62 -56.38
CA ASP A 229 3.85 -18.68 -57.28
C ASP A 229 5.36 -18.92 -57.14
N ASN A 230 5.73 -20.20 -57.00
CA ASN A 230 7.12 -20.65 -56.90
C ASN A 230 7.93 -20.09 -55.73
N PHE A 231 7.29 -19.57 -54.68
CA PHE A 231 7.97 -19.02 -53.48
C PHE A 231 8.90 -20.04 -52.80
N LYS A 232 8.53 -21.33 -52.83
CA LYS A 232 9.39 -22.40 -52.34
C LYS A 232 10.74 -22.44 -53.07
N ASN A 233 10.75 -22.22 -54.38
CA ASN A 233 12.00 -22.22 -55.20
C ASN A 233 12.90 -21.03 -54.81
N VAL A 234 12.34 -19.91 -54.39
CA VAL A 234 13.10 -18.76 -53.88
C VAL A 234 13.81 -19.15 -52.58
N ASN A 235 13.10 -19.75 -51.64
CA ASN A 235 13.67 -20.21 -50.40
C ASN A 235 14.74 -21.29 -50.58
N ASP A 236 14.48 -22.26 -51.47
CA ASP A 236 15.41 -23.37 -51.72
C ASP A 236 16.68 -22.89 -52.45
N SER A 237 16.61 -21.81 -53.24
CA SER A 237 17.73 -21.30 -54.05
C SER A 237 18.53 -20.21 -53.31
N LEU A 238 17.88 -19.34 -52.56
CA LEU A 238 18.48 -18.13 -51.95
C LEU A 238 18.54 -18.18 -50.43
N GLY A 239 17.96 -19.23 -49.83
CA GLY A 239 17.85 -19.38 -48.38
C GLY A 239 16.58 -18.75 -47.81
N HIS A 240 16.19 -19.13 -46.56
CA HIS A 240 14.99 -18.66 -45.90
C HIS A 240 15.06 -17.15 -45.58
N ASP A 241 16.26 -16.63 -45.29
CA ASP A 241 16.48 -15.19 -45.03
C ASP A 241 16.11 -14.30 -46.24
N ALA A 242 16.11 -14.88 -47.46
CA ALA A 242 15.71 -14.14 -48.68
C ALA A 242 14.19 -14.22 -48.92
N GLY A 243 13.52 -15.21 -48.32
CA GLY A 243 12.07 -15.35 -48.38
C GLY A 243 11.35 -14.58 -47.28
N ASP A 244 12.02 -14.40 -46.15
CA ASP A 244 11.55 -13.58 -45.00
C ASP A 244 11.62 -12.09 -45.32
#